data_f6f217a43b009752fa77f71606484c82
#
_entry.id   f6f217a43b009752fa77f71606484c82
#
_cell.length_a   1.000
_cell.length_b   1.000
_cell.length_c   1.000
_cell.angle_alpha   90.00
_cell.angle_beta   90.00
_cell.angle_gamma   90.00
#
_symmetry.space_group_name_H-M   'P 1'
#
loop_
_entity.id
_entity.type
_entity.pdbx_description
1 polymer ?
#
loop_
_entity_poly.entity_id
_entity_poly.type
_entity_poly.pdbx_seq_one_letter_code
_entity_poly.pdbx_strand_id
1 'polypeptide(L)'
;MTDSLPRSSTLKSAMRVAVPNYLRWYHRHEIHIDAEIPEPALLVANHGFGGLVDLNVLAMIAVREKAALKRPTTALVHQVAWTVGAGRIAEFLDGRPASQESADAAFAAGHNVLVFPGGDVDAGKSWRDRNLVHFDERCGFARLAMTHDVPVVPVVTAGAGDSLFVVSDGRGLARRLGLHRRLRMKTLPISVTIPWGLNIGVAGMLPYVALPTKLVTAVLPPMTANPGETAEDFASRIEAAMQTRLDALVANRMPIIG
;
A
#
# COMPACT_ATOMS: atom_id res chain seq x y z
N MET A 1 -27.69 -2.98 -23.47
CA MET A 1 -26.70 -4.08 -23.52
C MET A 1 -25.49 -3.54 -24.27
N THR A 2 -24.53 -2.95 -23.57
CA THR A 2 -23.36 -2.29 -24.16
C THR A 2 -22.11 -3.08 -23.79
N ASP A 3 -21.52 -3.61 -24.81
CA ASP A 3 -20.33 -4.45 -24.89
C ASP A 3 -19.08 -3.67 -24.45
N SER A 4 -18.79 -3.57 -23.11
CA SER A 4 -17.64 -2.85 -22.57
C SER A 4 -16.57 -3.76 -21.97
N LEU A 5 -16.70 -5.08 -22.06
CA LEU A 5 -15.82 -6.06 -21.41
C LEU A 5 -14.45 -6.32 -22.08
N PRO A 6 -14.24 -6.22 -23.42
CA PRO A 6 -12.92 -6.55 -23.99
C PRO A 6 -11.84 -5.48 -23.75
N ARG A 7 -12.18 -4.20 -23.69
CA ARG A 7 -11.19 -3.12 -23.50
C ARG A 7 -10.58 -3.06 -22.11
N SER A 8 -11.34 -3.37 -21.06
CA SER A 8 -10.84 -3.33 -19.68
C SER A 8 -9.86 -4.49 -19.40
N SER A 9 -10.08 -5.66 -19.93
CA SER A 9 -9.19 -6.81 -19.78
C SER A 9 -7.85 -6.59 -20.50
N THR A 10 -7.87 -6.03 -21.70
CA THR A 10 -6.66 -5.71 -22.47
C THR A 10 -5.81 -4.66 -21.76
N LEU A 11 -6.44 -3.61 -21.19
CA LEU A 11 -5.73 -2.57 -20.46
C LEU A 11 -5.12 -3.12 -19.16
N LYS A 12 -5.84 -3.96 -18.41
CA LYS A 12 -5.28 -4.63 -17.22
C LYS A 12 -4.09 -5.52 -17.58
N SER A 13 -4.19 -6.28 -18.67
CA SER A 13 -3.09 -7.11 -19.16
C SER A 13 -1.87 -6.27 -19.57
N ALA A 14 -2.09 -5.15 -20.24
CA ALA A 14 -1.03 -4.21 -20.59
C ALA A 14 -0.36 -3.62 -19.34
N MET A 15 -1.13 -3.24 -18.31
CA MET A 15 -0.59 -2.73 -17.04
C MET A 15 0.24 -3.78 -16.28
N ARG A 16 -0.14 -5.05 -16.31
CA ARG A 16 0.64 -6.15 -15.71
C ARG A 16 2.04 -6.27 -16.30
N VAL A 17 2.23 -5.87 -17.54
CA VAL A 17 3.53 -5.84 -18.19
C VAL A 17 4.23 -4.49 -18.03
N ALA A 18 3.49 -3.39 -18.23
CA ALA A 18 4.06 -2.04 -18.25
C ALA A 18 4.54 -1.60 -16.85
N VAL A 19 3.76 -1.87 -15.78
CA VAL A 19 4.10 -1.44 -14.42
C VAL A 19 5.38 -2.11 -13.91
N PRO A 20 5.54 -3.44 -13.94
CA PRO A 20 6.80 -4.07 -13.53
C PRO A 20 8.01 -3.59 -14.35
N ASN A 21 7.85 -3.36 -15.66
CA ASN A 21 8.91 -2.82 -16.50
C ASN A 21 9.27 -1.38 -16.12
N TYR A 22 8.28 -0.50 -15.90
CA TYR A 22 8.51 0.86 -15.41
C TYR A 22 9.28 0.84 -14.09
N LEU A 23 8.83 0.04 -13.11
CA LEU A 23 9.50 -0.07 -11.82
C LEU A 23 10.93 -0.62 -11.98
N ARG A 24 11.12 -1.64 -12.81
CA ARG A 24 12.44 -2.24 -13.06
C ARG A 24 13.42 -1.26 -13.69
N TRP A 25 13.01 -0.54 -14.73
CA TRP A 25 13.91 0.33 -15.48
C TRP A 25 14.08 1.71 -14.84
N TYR A 26 13.00 2.32 -14.38
CA TYR A 26 13.05 3.67 -13.83
C TYR A 26 13.44 3.68 -12.34
N HIS A 27 12.91 2.74 -11.56
CA HIS A 27 13.16 2.62 -10.14
C HIS A 27 14.14 1.52 -9.78
N ARG A 28 14.71 0.80 -10.72
CA ARG A 28 15.65 -0.32 -10.49
C ARG A 28 15.11 -1.30 -9.44
N HIS A 29 13.80 -1.58 -9.54
CA HIS A 29 13.06 -2.34 -8.55
C HIS A 29 13.58 -3.77 -8.42
N GLU A 30 13.93 -4.13 -7.18
CA GLU A 30 14.30 -5.48 -6.78
C GLU A 30 13.23 -6.06 -5.86
N ILE A 31 12.95 -7.35 -6.01
CA ILE A 31 11.95 -8.03 -5.17
C ILE A 31 12.61 -9.28 -4.59
N HIS A 32 12.56 -9.41 -3.26
CA HIS A 32 12.98 -10.58 -2.51
C HIS A 32 11.73 -11.31 -2.00
N ILE A 33 11.65 -12.61 -2.25
CA ILE A 33 10.56 -13.45 -1.74
C ILE A 33 11.20 -14.42 -0.75
N ASP A 34 11.00 -14.16 0.54
CA ASP A 34 11.69 -14.88 1.61
C ASP A 34 11.01 -16.23 1.91
N ALA A 35 9.74 -16.42 1.48
CA ALA A 35 9.00 -17.69 1.58
C ALA A 35 7.88 -17.75 0.54
N GLU A 36 7.38 -18.96 0.26
CA GLU A 36 6.21 -19.17 -0.59
C GLU A 36 4.97 -18.50 0.01
N ILE A 37 4.16 -17.87 -0.84
CA ILE A 37 2.93 -17.21 -0.44
C ILE A 37 1.79 -18.23 -0.48
N PRO A 38 1.21 -18.60 0.67
CA PRO A 38 0.02 -19.45 0.69
C PRO A 38 -1.18 -18.68 0.11
N GLU A 39 -2.12 -19.40 -0.49
CA GLU A 39 -3.31 -18.80 -1.07
C GLU A 39 -4.59 -19.58 -0.66
N PRO A 40 -5.63 -18.91 -0.14
CA PRO A 40 -5.76 -17.47 0.03
C PRO A 40 -4.93 -16.91 1.18
N ALA A 41 -4.50 -15.65 1.08
CA ALA A 41 -3.77 -14.93 2.11
C ALA A 41 -4.24 -13.48 2.24
N LEU A 42 -3.95 -12.89 3.40
CA LEU A 42 -4.04 -11.46 3.63
C LEU A 42 -2.66 -10.84 3.43
N LEU A 43 -2.46 -10.14 2.32
CA LEU A 43 -1.24 -9.40 2.03
C LEU A 43 -1.28 -8.05 2.77
N VAL A 44 -0.29 -7.78 3.61
CA VAL A 44 -0.20 -6.56 4.41
C VAL A 44 1.03 -5.77 3.99
N ALA A 45 0.82 -4.57 3.45
CA ALA A 45 1.88 -3.75 2.90
C ALA A 45 1.99 -2.37 3.57
N ASN A 46 3.19 -1.78 3.57
CA ASN A 46 3.40 -0.39 3.96
C ASN A 46 3.14 0.57 2.80
N HIS A 47 2.71 1.81 3.10
CA HIS A 47 2.64 2.87 2.10
C HIS A 47 4.00 3.52 1.84
N GLY A 48 4.20 3.99 0.61
CA GLY A 48 5.16 5.02 0.28
C GLY A 48 4.57 6.41 0.50
N PHE A 49 4.38 7.18 -0.56
CA PHE A 49 3.52 8.37 -0.53
C PHE A 49 2.17 8.02 -1.15
N GLY A 50 1.10 8.21 -0.39
CA GLY A 50 -0.25 7.92 -0.84
C GLY A 50 -0.81 9.01 -1.75
N GLY A 51 -0.38 9.01 -3.00
CA GLY A 51 -0.95 9.82 -4.08
C GLY A 51 -1.64 8.94 -5.12
N LEU A 52 -1.99 9.53 -6.26
CA LEU A 52 -2.50 8.79 -7.43
C LEU A 52 -1.51 7.72 -7.92
N VAL A 53 -0.22 7.92 -7.64
CA VAL A 53 0.86 7.01 -8.00
C VAL A 53 1.63 6.65 -6.73
N ASP A 54 1.04 5.81 -5.90
CA ASP A 54 1.77 5.21 -4.78
C ASP A 54 2.66 4.08 -5.32
N LEU A 55 3.97 4.26 -5.23
CA LEU A 55 4.95 3.29 -5.73
C LEU A 55 4.85 1.95 -4.99
N ASN A 56 4.42 1.93 -3.72
CA ASN A 56 4.22 0.68 -3.00
C ASN A 56 3.00 -0.09 -3.52
N VAL A 57 1.94 0.61 -3.92
CA VAL A 57 0.80 -0.02 -4.60
C VAL A 57 1.22 -0.60 -5.96
N LEU A 58 2.02 0.15 -6.73
CA LEU A 58 2.57 -0.36 -8.00
C LEU A 58 3.53 -1.54 -7.76
N ALA A 59 4.34 -1.51 -6.70
CA ALA A 59 5.23 -2.61 -6.33
C ALA A 59 4.44 -3.90 -6.06
N MET A 60 3.24 -3.82 -5.47
CA MET A 60 2.39 -5.00 -5.26
C MET A 60 1.94 -5.65 -6.57
N ILE A 61 1.76 -4.88 -7.66
CA ILE A 61 1.50 -5.46 -8.98
C ILE A 61 2.70 -6.29 -9.44
N ALA A 62 3.91 -5.77 -9.26
CA ALA A 62 5.14 -6.49 -9.62
C ALA A 62 5.39 -7.72 -8.73
N VAL A 63 5.08 -7.63 -7.43
CA VAL A 63 5.13 -8.77 -6.49
C VAL A 63 4.20 -9.89 -6.92
N ARG A 64 2.95 -9.57 -7.26
CA ARG A 64 1.96 -10.57 -7.73
C ARG A 64 2.45 -11.33 -8.95
N GLU A 65 3.02 -10.62 -9.93
CA GLU A 65 3.55 -11.24 -11.15
C GLU A 65 4.80 -12.09 -10.83
N LYS A 66 5.74 -11.58 -10.01
CA LYS A 66 6.96 -12.33 -9.65
C LYS A 66 6.67 -13.55 -8.80
N ALA A 67 5.74 -13.46 -7.85
CA ALA A 67 5.31 -14.57 -7.01
C ALA A 67 4.37 -15.55 -7.74
N ALA A 68 3.98 -15.23 -8.97
CA ALA A 68 3.05 -16.03 -9.78
C ALA A 68 1.77 -16.41 -9.03
N LEU A 69 1.17 -15.43 -8.31
CA LEU A 69 -0.05 -15.67 -7.54
C LEU A 69 -1.17 -16.15 -8.46
N LYS A 70 -1.78 -17.27 -8.11
CA LYS A 70 -2.81 -17.95 -8.91
C LYS A 70 -4.18 -17.35 -8.68
N ARG A 71 -4.45 -16.90 -7.43
CA ARG A 71 -5.73 -16.34 -7.05
C ARG A 71 -5.81 -14.84 -7.36
N PRO A 72 -6.99 -14.31 -7.76
CA PRO A 72 -7.19 -12.87 -7.83
C PRO A 72 -6.90 -12.21 -6.49
N THR A 73 -6.50 -10.93 -6.51
CA THR A 73 -6.27 -10.15 -5.30
C THR A 73 -7.19 -8.95 -5.28
N THR A 74 -7.99 -8.82 -4.22
CA THR A 74 -8.83 -7.65 -3.97
C THR A 74 -8.11 -6.70 -3.02
N ALA A 75 -7.88 -5.46 -3.44
CA ALA A 75 -7.28 -4.43 -2.59
C ALA A 75 -8.37 -3.69 -1.80
N LEU A 76 -8.21 -3.58 -0.48
CA LEU A 76 -9.09 -2.77 0.35
C LEU A 76 -8.57 -1.32 0.40
N VAL A 77 -9.32 -0.41 -0.21
CA VAL A 77 -8.93 1.00 -0.42
C VAL A 77 -9.75 1.90 0.48
N HIS A 78 -9.11 2.91 1.07
CA HIS A 78 -9.78 3.86 1.96
C HIS A 78 -10.95 4.55 1.26
N GLN A 79 -12.08 4.69 1.96
CA GLN A 79 -13.34 5.27 1.46
C GLN A 79 -13.16 6.65 0.81
N VAL A 80 -12.14 7.42 1.21
CA VAL A 80 -11.84 8.72 0.64
C VAL A 80 -11.64 8.68 -0.88
N ALA A 81 -11.15 7.57 -1.45
CA ALA A 81 -10.98 7.42 -2.88
C ALA A 81 -12.30 7.64 -3.66
N TRP A 82 -13.42 7.16 -3.12
CA TRP A 82 -14.74 7.39 -3.71
C TRP A 82 -15.24 8.80 -3.48
N THR A 83 -14.93 9.39 -2.33
CA THR A 83 -15.31 10.78 -1.99
C THR A 83 -14.63 11.80 -2.91
N VAL A 84 -13.37 11.56 -3.31
CA VAL A 84 -12.62 12.44 -4.22
C VAL A 84 -12.72 12.06 -5.69
N GLY A 85 -13.59 11.11 -6.05
CA GLY A 85 -13.84 10.71 -7.43
C GLY A 85 -12.85 9.70 -8.03
N ALA A 86 -11.89 9.19 -7.24
CA ALA A 86 -10.92 8.19 -7.67
C ALA A 86 -11.44 6.73 -7.57
N GLY A 87 -12.67 6.52 -7.13
CA GLY A 87 -13.26 5.19 -6.91
C GLY A 87 -13.23 4.30 -8.16
N ARG A 88 -13.53 4.86 -9.35
CA ARG A 88 -13.45 4.11 -10.62
C ARG A 88 -12.05 3.60 -10.94
N ILE A 89 -11.02 4.37 -10.59
CA ILE A 89 -9.62 3.95 -10.76
C ILE A 89 -9.31 2.83 -9.79
N ALA A 90 -9.74 2.95 -8.53
CA ALA A 90 -9.57 1.91 -7.53
C ALA A 90 -10.26 0.60 -7.98
N GLU A 91 -11.52 0.66 -8.42
CA GLU A 91 -12.27 -0.51 -8.93
C GLU A 91 -11.62 -1.14 -10.16
N PHE A 92 -11.09 -0.31 -11.05
CA PHE A 92 -10.33 -0.80 -12.21
C PHE A 92 -9.08 -1.58 -11.79
N LEU A 93 -8.45 -1.23 -10.66
CA LEU A 93 -7.30 -1.92 -10.08
C LEU A 93 -7.68 -3.03 -9.09
N ASP A 94 -8.91 -3.58 -9.20
CA ASP A 94 -9.46 -4.60 -8.31
C ASP A 94 -9.62 -4.14 -6.86
N GLY A 95 -9.71 -2.82 -6.64
CA GLY A 95 -9.97 -2.20 -5.35
C GLY A 95 -11.45 -2.24 -4.95
N ARG A 96 -11.69 -2.36 -3.65
CA ARG A 96 -13.00 -2.26 -3.01
C ARG A 96 -12.90 -1.33 -1.80
N PRO A 97 -14.01 -0.70 -1.37
CA PRO A 97 -14.00 0.06 -0.14
C PRO A 97 -13.49 -0.77 1.04
N ALA A 98 -12.61 -0.20 1.86
CA ALA A 98 -12.10 -0.88 3.05
C ALA A 98 -13.23 -1.05 4.08
N SER A 99 -13.90 -2.19 4.06
CA SER A 99 -14.95 -2.61 4.97
C SER A 99 -14.85 -4.10 5.24
N GLN A 100 -15.44 -4.54 6.35
CA GLN A 100 -15.56 -5.97 6.68
C GLN A 100 -16.30 -6.72 5.56
N GLU A 101 -17.42 -6.16 5.09
CA GLU A 101 -18.22 -6.74 4.02
C GLU A 101 -17.43 -6.99 2.72
N SER A 102 -16.59 -6.01 2.31
CA SER A 102 -15.76 -6.16 1.12
C SER A 102 -14.70 -7.26 1.29
N ALA A 103 -14.15 -7.38 2.48
CA ALA A 103 -13.16 -8.40 2.81
C ALA A 103 -13.79 -9.80 2.85
N ASP A 104 -14.94 -9.94 3.52
CA ASP A 104 -15.70 -11.20 3.62
C ASP A 104 -16.10 -11.69 2.22
N ALA A 105 -16.59 -10.78 1.37
CA ALA A 105 -16.93 -11.10 -0.01
C ALA A 105 -15.72 -11.55 -0.83
N ALA A 106 -14.55 -10.92 -0.64
CA ALA A 106 -13.33 -11.29 -1.35
C ALA A 106 -12.84 -12.68 -0.92
N PHE A 107 -12.77 -12.98 0.38
CA PHE A 107 -12.38 -14.30 0.85
C PHE A 107 -13.37 -15.39 0.47
N ALA A 108 -14.70 -15.11 0.54
CA ALA A 108 -15.73 -16.03 0.06
C ALA A 108 -15.60 -16.36 -1.43
N ALA A 109 -15.14 -15.40 -2.25
CA ALA A 109 -14.81 -15.61 -3.66
C ALA A 109 -13.46 -16.32 -3.88
N GLY A 110 -12.73 -16.66 -2.82
CA GLY A 110 -11.43 -17.31 -2.89
C GLY A 110 -10.28 -16.39 -3.33
N HIS A 111 -10.44 -15.07 -3.19
CA HIS A 111 -9.39 -14.11 -3.51
C HIS A 111 -8.36 -13.99 -2.39
N ASN A 112 -7.14 -13.56 -2.74
CA ASN A 112 -6.26 -12.91 -1.79
C ASN A 112 -6.80 -11.52 -1.48
N VAL A 113 -6.55 -11.02 -0.27
CA VAL A 113 -6.90 -9.65 0.11
C VAL A 113 -5.64 -8.85 0.36
N LEU A 114 -5.56 -7.63 -0.17
CA LEU A 114 -4.44 -6.70 0.05
C LEU A 114 -4.90 -5.51 0.88
N VAL A 115 -4.16 -5.21 1.93
CA VAL A 115 -4.43 -4.07 2.80
C VAL A 115 -3.15 -3.26 3.07
N PHE A 116 -3.35 -1.96 3.28
CA PHE A 116 -2.33 -1.03 3.77
C PHE A 116 -2.83 -0.45 5.11
N PRO A 117 -2.54 -1.11 6.24
CA PRO A 117 -3.18 -0.79 7.52
C PRO A 117 -2.94 0.65 8.00
N GLY A 118 -1.75 1.19 7.73
CA GLY A 118 -1.38 2.56 8.12
C GLY A 118 -2.23 3.64 7.47
N GLY A 119 -2.85 3.34 6.32
CA GLY A 119 -3.77 4.25 5.62
C GLY A 119 -3.16 5.63 5.39
N ASP A 120 -3.92 6.68 5.66
CA ASP A 120 -3.52 8.08 5.46
C ASP A 120 -2.32 8.51 6.34
N VAL A 121 -2.15 7.90 7.51
CA VAL A 121 -1.04 8.20 8.42
C VAL A 121 0.29 7.69 7.84
N ASP A 122 0.32 6.46 7.38
CA ASP A 122 1.50 5.87 6.74
C ASP A 122 1.74 6.47 5.34
N ALA A 123 0.67 6.73 4.59
CA ALA A 123 0.73 7.35 3.27
C ALA A 123 1.16 8.82 3.29
N GLY A 124 0.87 9.55 4.36
CA GLY A 124 1.19 10.98 4.50
C GLY A 124 2.43 11.28 5.34
N LYS A 125 3.21 10.26 5.72
CA LYS A 125 4.39 10.43 6.59
C LYS A 125 5.44 11.37 5.98
N SER A 126 6.14 12.09 6.87
CA SER A 126 7.16 13.04 6.45
C SER A 126 8.40 12.34 5.86
N TRP A 127 9.24 13.10 5.16
CA TRP A 127 10.54 12.61 4.68
C TRP A 127 11.40 12.00 5.81
N ARG A 128 11.31 12.52 7.03
CA ARG A 128 12.05 12.00 8.19
C ARG A 128 11.59 10.60 8.57
N ASP A 129 10.29 10.33 8.45
CA ASP A 129 9.63 9.10 8.86
C ASP A 129 9.44 8.11 7.70
N ARG A 130 9.98 8.40 6.51
CA ARG A 130 9.74 7.64 5.28
C ARG A 130 10.10 6.16 5.34
N ASN A 131 11.00 5.81 6.26
CA ASN A 131 11.43 4.43 6.51
C ASN A 131 10.77 3.81 7.76
N LEU A 132 9.68 4.39 8.24
CA LEU A 132 8.88 3.80 9.32
C LEU A 132 7.68 3.07 8.74
N VAL A 133 7.40 1.89 9.27
CA VAL A 133 6.10 1.23 9.15
C VAL A 133 5.20 1.77 10.24
N HIS A 134 4.02 2.23 9.91
CA HIS A 134 3.15 2.85 10.92
C HIS A 134 1.68 2.46 10.70
N PHE A 135 1.18 1.56 11.56
CA PHE A 135 -0.21 1.09 11.49
C PHE A 135 -1.19 1.96 12.29
N ASP A 136 -0.69 2.93 13.09
CA ASP A 136 -1.53 3.85 13.86
C ASP A 136 -2.53 3.10 14.78
N GLU A 137 -2.02 2.06 15.47
CA GLU A 137 -2.78 1.18 16.38
C GLU A 137 -3.94 0.43 15.70
N ARG A 138 -3.95 0.35 14.38
CA ARG A 138 -5.01 -0.34 13.62
C ARG A 138 -4.76 -1.83 13.59
N CYS A 139 -5.62 -2.59 14.25
CA CYS A 139 -5.58 -4.06 14.32
C CYS A 139 -6.69 -4.76 13.51
N GLY A 140 -7.50 -3.99 12.76
CA GLY A 140 -8.64 -4.53 12.01
C GLY A 140 -8.25 -5.61 11.01
N PHE A 141 -7.10 -5.48 10.37
CA PHE A 141 -6.58 -6.48 9.43
C PHE A 141 -6.16 -7.78 10.13
N ALA A 142 -5.59 -7.70 11.34
CA ALA A 142 -5.23 -8.88 12.13
C ALA A 142 -6.49 -9.64 12.57
N ARG A 143 -7.52 -8.90 13.02
CA ARG A 143 -8.83 -9.48 13.34
C ARG A 143 -9.46 -10.16 12.12
N LEU A 144 -9.35 -9.55 10.94
CA LEU A 144 -9.84 -10.13 9.69
C LEU A 144 -9.13 -11.46 9.38
N ALA A 145 -7.80 -11.51 9.47
CA ALA A 145 -7.02 -12.74 9.25
C ALA A 145 -7.41 -13.86 10.23
N MET A 146 -7.57 -13.51 11.51
CA MET A 146 -7.99 -14.46 12.54
C MET A 146 -9.41 -14.98 12.30
N THR A 147 -10.35 -14.12 11.88
CA THR A 147 -11.74 -14.48 11.61
C THR A 147 -11.86 -15.46 10.42
N HIS A 148 -11.05 -15.26 9.40
CA HIS A 148 -11.07 -16.09 8.19
C HIS A 148 -10.06 -17.25 8.21
N ASP A 149 -9.31 -17.40 9.31
CA ASP A 149 -8.25 -18.41 9.44
C ASP A 149 -7.29 -18.42 8.24
N VAL A 150 -6.87 -17.21 7.81
CA VAL A 150 -5.93 -17.04 6.71
C VAL A 150 -4.61 -16.48 7.21
N PRO A 151 -3.47 -16.90 6.65
CA PRO A 151 -2.18 -16.33 7.00
C PRO A 151 -2.07 -14.87 6.52
N VAL A 152 -1.37 -14.06 7.32
CA VAL A 152 -0.91 -12.74 6.93
C VAL A 152 0.45 -12.87 6.27
N VAL A 153 0.60 -12.29 5.09
CA VAL A 153 1.89 -12.20 4.38
C VAL A 153 2.32 -10.75 4.39
N PRO A 154 3.28 -10.38 5.26
CA PRO A 154 3.78 -9.00 5.30
C PRO A 154 4.65 -8.70 4.09
N VAL A 155 4.49 -7.49 3.52
CA VAL A 155 5.27 -7.02 2.38
C VAL A 155 5.79 -5.62 2.69
N VAL A 156 7.09 -5.41 2.58
CA VAL A 156 7.70 -4.09 2.80
C VAL A 156 8.42 -3.61 1.56
N THR A 157 8.24 -2.35 1.23
CA THR A 157 8.96 -1.68 0.14
C THR A 157 9.74 -0.50 0.69
N ALA A 158 11.05 -0.54 0.51
CA ALA A 158 11.97 0.55 0.78
C ALA A 158 12.15 1.42 -0.47
N GLY A 159 12.37 2.72 -0.28
CA GLY A 159 12.72 3.67 -1.33
C GLY A 159 11.56 4.46 -1.92
N ALA A 160 10.33 4.03 -1.75
CA ALA A 160 9.19 4.78 -2.26
C ALA A 160 9.06 6.18 -1.62
N GLY A 161 9.34 6.28 -0.32
CA GLY A 161 9.39 7.57 0.38
C GLY A 161 10.53 8.51 -0.06
N ASP A 162 11.52 8.01 -0.80
CA ASP A 162 12.57 8.84 -1.41
C ASP A 162 12.14 9.48 -2.74
N SER A 163 11.03 9.03 -3.31
CA SER A 163 10.56 9.50 -4.64
C SER A 163 9.88 10.86 -4.61
N LEU A 164 9.52 11.34 -3.41
CA LEU A 164 8.82 12.60 -3.20
C LEU A 164 9.25 13.22 -1.87
N PHE A 165 9.47 14.53 -1.87
CA PHE A 165 9.85 15.25 -0.66
C PHE A 165 8.61 15.72 0.10
N VAL A 166 8.24 14.97 1.16
CA VAL A 166 7.16 15.35 2.09
C VAL A 166 7.75 16.13 3.25
N VAL A 167 7.51 17.43 3.28
CA VAL A 167 8.06 18.37 4.29
C VAL A 167 7.45 18.10 5.66
N SER A 168 6.14 17.82 5.69
CA SER A 168 5.37 17.61 6.92
C SER A 168 4.17 16.71 6.65
N ASP A 169 3.79 15.88 7.61
CA ASP A 169 2.54 15.09 7.58
C ASP A 169 1.28 15.95 7.74
N GLY A 170 1.44 17.19 8.19
CA GLY A 170 0.36 18.16 8.34
C GLY A 170 -0.72 17.77 9.34
N ARG A 171 -0.45 16.88 10.32
CA ARG A 171 -1.44 16.45 11.36
C ARG A 171 -2.05 17.63 12.12
N GLY A 172 -1.24 18.63 12.47
CA GLY A 172 -1.73 19.83 13.13
C GLY A 172 -2.75 20.59 12.31
N LEU A 173 -2.51 20.74 11.01
CA LEU A 173 -3.40 21.39 10.05
C LEU A 173 -4.68 20.58 9.83
N ALA A 174 -4.55 19.27 9.62
CA ALA A 174 -5.69 18.36 9.47
C ALA A 174 -6.63 18.41 10.68
N ARG A 175 -6.06 18.48 11.89
CA ARG A 175 -6.82 18.60 13.14
C ARG A 175 -7.54 19.96 13.24
N ARG A 176 -6.85 21.06 12.92
CA ARG A 176 -7.45 22.41 12.93
C ARG A 176 -8.62 22.55 11.96
N LEU A 177 -8.51 21.91 10.79
CA LEU A 177 -9.55 21.90 9.76
C LEU A 177 -10.66 20.88 10.01
N GLY A 178 -10.57 20.09 11.07
CA GLY A 178 -11.56 19.06 11.42
C GLY A 178 -11.69 17.93 10.41
N LEU A 179 -10.63 17.66 9.60
CA LEU A 179 -10.64 16.65 8.54
C LEU A 179 -10.82 15.23 9.07
N HIS A 180 -10.37 14.98 10.30
CA HIS A 180 -10.54 13.69 10.97
C HIS A 180 -12.03 13.34 11.20
N ARG A 181 -12.89 14.34 11.39
CA ARG A 181 -14.33 14.15 11.60
C ARG A 181 -15.11 14.04 10.29
N ARG A 182 -14.75 14.85 9.27
CA ARG A 182 -15.49 14.94 8.01
C ARG A 182 -15.06 13.92 6.95
N LEU A 183 -13.76 13.66 6.86
CA LEU A 183 -13.16 12.82 5.81
C LEU A 183 -12.40 11.60 6.37
N ARG A 184 -12.39 11.41 7.71
CA ARG A 184 -11.59 10.39 8.40
C ARG A 184 -10.09 10.45 8.04
N MET A 185 -9.59 11.65 7.74
CA MET A 185 -8.19 11.92 7.43
C MET A 185 -7.50 12.52 8.65
N LYS A 186 -6.45 11.87 9.13
CA LYS A 186 -5.61 12.34 10.24
C LYS A 186 -4.45 13.21 9.78
N THR A 187 -4.09 13.13 8.50
CA THR A 187 -2.97 13.86 7.90
C THR A 187 -3.43 14.77 6.75
N LEU A 188 -2.68 15.83 6.51
CA LEU A 188 -2.81 16.73 5.36
C LEU A 188 -1.40 17.07 4.87
N PRO A 189 -0.70 16.15 4.18
CA PRO A 189 0.72 16.28 3.91
C PRO A 189 1.05 17.55 3.11
N ILE A 190 2.20 18.15 3.46
CA ILE A 190 2.80 19.26 2.73
C ILE A 190 3.99 18.67 1.98
N SER A 191 3.97 18.74 0.66
CA SER A 191 4.96 18.10 -0.19
C SER A 191 5.45 19.00 -1.31
N VAL A 192 6.63 18.70 -1.85
CA VAL A 192 7.16 19.35 -3.05
C VAL A 192 7.16 18.33 -4.18
N THR A 193 6.45 18.63 -5.26
CA THR A 193 6.26 17.74 -6.41
C THR A 193 6.69 18.39 -7.72
N ILE A 194 7.10 17.57 -8.67
CA ILE A 194 7.39 18.01 -10.03
C ILE A 194 6.20 17.63 -10.92
N PRO A 195 5.61 18.55 -11.70
CA PRO A 195 6.00 19.95 -11.95
C PRO A 195 5.33 20.97 -11.02
N TRP A 196 4.51 20.57 -10.04
CA TRP A 196 3.57 21.45 -9.34
C TRP A 196 4.18 22.30 -8.23
N GLY A 197 5.44 22.04 -7.81
CA GLY A 197 6.07 22.71 -6.69
C GLY A 197 5.49 22.32 -5.33
N LEU A 198 5.25 23.33 -4.46
CA LEU A 198 4.71 23.12 -3.12
C LEU A 198 3.21 22.78 -3.16
N ASN A 199 2.83 21.67 -2.54
CA ASN A 199 1.45 21.20 -2.46
C ASN A 199 1.02 20.96 -1.01
N ILE A 200 -0.28 21.11 -0.76
CA ILE A 200 -0.90 20.86 0.55
C ILE A 200 -2.07 19.89 0.35
N GLY A 201 -2.03 18.76 1.05
CA GLY A 201 -3.10 17.76 1.07
C GLY A 201 -3.40 17.17 -0.30
N VAL A 202 -4.67 17.28 -0.72
CA VAL A 202 -5.15 16.67 -1.98
C VAL A 202 -4.45 17.22 -3.22
N ALA A 203 -3.85 18.39 -3.18
CA ALA A 203 -3.04 18.90 -4.29
C ALA A 203 -1.82 18.00 -4.57
N GLY A 204 -1.28 17.33 -3.55
CA GLY A 204 -0.25 16.30 -3.72
C GLY A 204 -0.76 15.00 -4.35
N MET A 205 -2.07 14.86 -4.57
CA MET A 205 -2.66 13.74 -5.32
C MET A 205 -2.72 14.00 -6.84
N LEU A 206 -2.32 15.17 -7.30
CA LEU A 206 -2.16 15.43 -8.73
C LEU A 206 -1.05 14.51 -9.30
N PRO A 207 -1.15 14.11 -10.58
CA PRO A 207 -0.08 13.34 -11.22
C PRO A 207 1.26 14.09 -11.10
N TYR A 208 2.25 13.45 -10.50
CA TYR A 208 3.60 14.01 -10.33
C TYR A 208 4.65 13.07 -10.91
N VAL A 209 5.82 13.63 -11.21
CA VAL A 209 6.98 12.83 -11.61
C VAL A 209 7.69 12.37 -10.35
N ALA A 210 7.62 11.06 -10.08
CA ALA A 210 8.38 10.45 -8.99
C ALA A 210 9.88 10.54 -9.30
N LEU A 211 10.73 10.86 -8.31
CA LEU A 211 12.18 10.78 -8.48
C LEU A 211 12.61 9.34 -8.75
N PRO A 212 13.65 9.10 -9.56
CA PRO A 212 14.10 7.76 -9.95
C PRO A 212 14.84 7.04 -8.81
N THR A 213 14.15 6.83 -7.70
CA THR A 213 14.72 6.15 -6.54
C THR A 213 14.81 4.65 -6.77
N LYS A 214 15.78 3.99 -6.15
CA LYS A 214 15.82 2.53 -6.14
C LYS A 214 14.75 1.98 -5.20
N LEU A 215 13.90 1.09 -5.70
CA LEU A 215 12.91 0.37 -4.90
C LEU A 215 13.43 -1.03 -4.57
N VAL A 216 13.26 -1.44 -3.32
CA VAL A 216 13.51 -2.83 -2.90
C VAL A 216 12.30 -3.30 -2.10
N THR A 217 11.66 -4.35 -2.59
CA THR A 217 10.51 -4.97 -1.93
C THR A 217 10.90 -6.33 -1.37
N ALA A 218 10.53 -6.62 -0.13
CA ALA A 218 10.63 -7.94 0.46
C ALA A 218 9.25 -8.46 0.84
N VAL A 219 8.99 -9.72 0.47
CA VAL A 219 7.85 -10.50 0.92
C VAL A 219 8.33 -11.40 2.04
N LEU A 220 7.84 -11.17 3.25
CA LEU A 220 8.24 -11.89 4.45
C LEU A 220 7.52 -13.25 4.53
N PRO A 221 8.02 -14.17 5.35
CA PRO A 221 7.33 -15.41 5.65
C PRO A 221 5.91 -15.17 6.17
N PRO A 222 4.95 -16.03 5.81
CA PRO A 222 3.59 -15.93 6.30
C PRO A 222 3.52 -16.05 7.83
N MET A 223 2.63 -15.29 8.43
CA MET A 223 2.42 -15.24 9.88
C MET A 223 0.97 -15.59 10.21
N THR A 224 0.75 -16.39 11.22
CA THR A 224 -0.55 -16.69 11.80
C THR A 224 -0.60 -16.25 13.25
N ALA A 225 -1.78 -16.01 13.79
CA ALA A 225 -1.95 -15.70 15.21
C ALA A 225 -1.55 -16.91 16.06
N ASN A 226 -0.87 -16.66 17.19
CA ASN A 226 -0.58 -17.70 18.18
C ASN A 226 -1.85 -18.05 18.97
N PRO A 227 -1.93 -19.25 19.57
CA PRO A 227 -3.04 -19.58 20.45
C PRO A 227 -3.20 -18.57 21.59
N GLY A 228 -4.38 -17.94 21.68
CA GLY A 228 -4.68 -16.94 22.70
C GLY A 228 -4.12 -15.53 22.44
N GLU A 229 -3.46 -15.29 21.31
CA GLU A 229 -2.97 -13.95 20.93
C GLU A 229 -4.14 -13.04 20.57
N THR A 230 -4.11 -11.79 21.04
CA THR A 230 -5.11 -10.79 20.65
C THR A 230 -4.83 -10.24 19.25
N ALA A 231 -5.84 -9.65 18.63
CA ALA A 231 -5.65 -9.01 17.32
C ALA A 231 -4.66 -7.82 17.39
N GLU A 232 -4.64 -7.13 18.51
CA GLU A 232 -3.73 -6.03 18.83
C GLU A 232 -2.28 -6.51 18.93
N ASP A 233 -2.03 -7.60 19.66
CA ASP A 233 -0.70 -8.20 19.81
C ASP A 233 -0.20 -8.77 18.47
N PHE A 234 -1.09 -9.45 17.74
CA PHE A 234 -0.76 -9.98 16.40
C PHE A 234 -0.41 -8.86 15.41
N ALA A 235 -1.19 -7.77 15.40
CA ALA A 235 -0.90 -6.59 14.57
C ALA A 235 0.46 -5.97 14.93
N SER A 236 0.75 -5.82 16.21
CA SER A 236 2.03 -5.28 16.70
C SER A 236 3.21 -6.15 16.31
N ARG A 237 3.05 -7.47 16.39
CA ARG A 237 4.08 -8.44 15.98
C ARG A 237 4.36 -8.36 14.47
N ILE A 238 3.31 -8.20 13.64
CA ILE A 238 3.45 -8.01 12.20
C ILE A 238 4.16 -6.69 11.90
N GLU A 239 3.75 -5.58 12.55
CA GLU A 239 4.35 -4.25 12.38
C GLU A 239 5.85 -4.29 12.73
N ALA A 240 6.21 -4.93 13.86
CA ALA A 240 7.61 -5.08 14.28
C ALA A 240 8.44 -5.92 13.29
N ALA A 241 7.89 -7.02 12.77
CA ALA A 241 8.55 -7.83 11.75
C ALA A 241 8.78 -7.04 10.45
N MET A 242 7.77 -6.27 10.01
CA MET A 242 7.87 -5.40 8.84
C MET A 242 8.91 -4.30 9.06
N GLN A 243 8.93 -3.65 10.23
CA GLN A 243 9.93 -2.61 10.55
C GLN A 243 11.35 -3.19 10.53
N THR A 244 11.57 -4.32 11.19
CA THR A 244 12.88 -4.99 11.21
C THR A 244 13.37 -5.30 9.78
N ARG A 245 12.49 -5.80 8.92
CA ARG A 245 12.85 -6.10 7.53
C ARG A 245 13.10 -4.83 6.73
N LEU A 246 12.29 -3.79 6.92
CA LEU A 246 12.48 -2.49 6.27
C LEU A 246 13.81 -1.86 6.65
N ASP A 247 14.19 -1.89 7.93
CA ASP A 247 15.48 -1.38 8.43
C ASP A 247 16.65 -2.11 7.76
N ALA A 248 16.56 -3.43 7.62
CA ALA A 248 17.59 -4.22 6.94
C ALA A 248 17.69 -3.86 5.44
N LEU A 249 16.58 -3.56 4.76
CA LEU A 249 16.58 -3.11 3.37
C LEU A 249 17.18 -1.70 3.22
N VAL A 250 16.97 -0.83 4.21
CA VAL A 250 17.44 0.56 4.19
C VAL A 250 18.92 0.68 4.56
N ALA A 251 19.43 -0.18 5.46
CA ALA A 251 20.78 -0.10 5.99
C ALA A 251 21.88 -0.05 4.92
N ASN A 252 21.66 -0.68 3.77
CA ASN A 252 22.60 -0.77 2.65
C ASN A 252 22.19 0.09 1.44
N ARG A 253 21.26 1.04 1.64
CA ARG A 253 20.77 1.93 0.58
C ARG A 253 21.21 3.37 0.79
N MET A 254 21.63 4.02 -0.28
CA MET A 254 21.67 5.48 -0.34
C MET A 254 20.31 6.02 -0.83
N PRO A 255 19.77 7.10 -0.21
CA PRO A 255 18.54 7.73 -0.71
C PRO A 255 18.66 8.07 -2.20
N ILE A 256 17.60 7.86 -2.97
CA ILE A 256 17.47 8.13 -4.41
C ILE A 256 18.36 7.20 -5.26
N ILE A 257 19.64 7.10 -5.00
CA ILE A 257 20.59 6.35 -5.83
C ILE A 257 20.50 4.84 -5.58
N GLY A 258 20.30 4.43 -4.35
CA GLY A 258 20.14 3.02 -3.93
C GLY A 258 21.40 2.34 -3.51
#